data_855f0fc8d04040f9af9056e397b7d5ea
#
_entry.id   855f0fc8d04040f9af9056e397b7d5ea
#
_cell.length_a   1.000
_cell.length_b   1.000
_cell.length_c   1.000
_cell.angle_alpha   90.00
_cell.angle_beta   90.00
_cell.angle_gamma   90.00
#
_symmetry.space_group_name_H-M   'P 1'
#
loop_
_entity.id
_entity.type
_entity.pdbx_description
1 polymer ?
#
loop_
_entity_poly.entity_id
_entity_poly.type
_entity_poly.pdbx_seq_one_letter_code
_entity_poly.pdbx_strand_id
1 'polypeptide(L)'
;MRDGERTARQYDAMGAAYGAGNAEGSFNAYYERPATIALLGDVRGLRVLEAGCGPGALTGWLVDNGAAVTAMDVSPEMVRLARDRVGERARIVVGDLCEPLTFAADASADLVVASLVLHYLADWAGPLAEFHRVLAARGAVVFSTHHPAMDWQLYSPADYFAVKQVTEPWTRDGKSFDVTFWRRPLTAMTAAISAAGFVIDQLVEPAPADGLRQRDPKSYDKLRMGPRFLFFRLVKRGFSGPVRG
;
A
#
# COMPACT_ATOMS: atom_id res chain seq x y z
N MET A 1 -18.24 3.70 13.24
CA MET A 1 -16.93 2.99 13.33
C MET A 1 -15.96 3.67 12.38
N ARG A 2 -14.80 4.10 12.87
CA ARG A 2 -13.76 4.75 12.06
C ARG A 2 -13.14 3.74 11.08
N ASP A 3 -12.56 4.22 10.00
CA ASP A 3 -11.96 3.37 8.96
C ASP A 3 -10.84 2.47 9.53
N GLY A 4 -9.96 3.01 10.35
CA GLY A 4 -8.89 2.24 11.00
C GLY A 4 -9.43 1.13 11.91
N GLU A 5 -10.41 1.41 12.76
CA GLU A 5 -11.03 0.40 13.63
C GLU A 5 -11.68 -0.74 12.81
N ARG A 6 -12.34 -0.40 11.70
CA ARG A 6 -12.94 -1.38 10.80
C ARG A 6 -11.87 -2.25 10.15
N THR A 7 -10.83 -1.62 9.60
CA THR A 7 -9.72 -2.31 8.93
C THR A 7 -8.99 -3.23 9.89
N ALA A 8 -8.68 -2.77 11.11
CA ALA A 8 -8.06 -3.59 12.14
C ALA A 8 -8.87 -4.87 12.40
N ARG A 9 -10.18 -4.75 12.65
CA ARG A 9 -11.06 -5.90 12.88
C ARG A 9 -11.10 -6.88 11.71
N GLN A 10 -11.10 -6.37 10.46
CA GLN A 10 -11.09 -7.21 9.25
C GLN A 10 -9.81 -8.06 9.18
N TYR A 11 -8.65 -7.44 9.41
CA TYR A 11 -7.37 -8.13 9.32
C TYR A 11 -7.07 -8.99 10.54
N ASP A 12 -7.47 -8.59 11.75
CA ASP A 12 -7.38 -9.43 12.94
C ASP A 12 -8.22 -10.71 12.79
N ALA A 13 -9.41 -10.61 12.20
CA ALA A 13 -10.27 -11.77 11.94
C ALA A 13 -9.66 -12.73 10.91
N MET A 14 -8.96 -12.22 9.90
CA MET A 14 -8.28 -13.04 8.90
C MET A 14 -6.97 -13.66 9.43
N GLY A 15 -6.27 -12.96 10.33
CA GLY A 15 -5.10 -13.44 11.06
C GLY A 15 -4.06 -14.18 10.21
N ALA A 16 -3.61 -15.33 10.71
CA ALA A 16 -2.57 -16.14 10.07
C ALA A 16 -2.96 -16.63 8.66
N ALA A 17 -4.26 -16.86 8.39
CA ALA A 17 -4.73 -17.25 7.05
C ALA A 17 -4.41 -16.20 5.98
N TYR A 18 -4.52 -14.90 6.33
CA TYR A 18 -4.07 -13.83 5.44
C TYR A 18 -2.56 -13.80 5.30
N GLY A 19 -1.82 -13.99 6.40
CA GLY A 19 -0.35 -13.98 6.42
C GLY A 19 0.27 -15.03 5.50
N ALA A 20 -0.23 -16.26 5.53
CA ALA A 20 0.23 -17.35 4.67
C ALA A 20 -0.12 -17.07 3.19
N GLY A 21 -1.35 -16.63 2.91
CA GLY A 21 -1.80 -16.35 1.55
C GLY A 21 -1.18 -15.09 0.92
N ASN A 22 -0.84 -14.06 1.72
CA ASN A 22 -0.29 -12.80 1.21
C ASN A 22 1.13 -12.95 0.65
N ALA A 23 1.98 -13.72 1.32
CA ALA A 23 3.38 -13.87 0.92
C ALA A 23 3.52 -14.50 -0.48
N GLU A 24 2.64 -15.45 -0.81
CA GLU A 24 2.72 -16.29 -2.02
C GLU A 24 1.55 -16.09 -3.00
N GLY A 25 0.54 -15.32 -2.63
CA GLY A 25 -0.66 -15.10 -3.44
C GLY A 25 -0.33 -14.44 -4.79
N SER A 26 -1.01 -14.93 -5.85
CA SER A 26 -0.77 -14.54 -7.25
C SER A 26 -0.74 -13.02 -7.45
N PHE A 27 -1.68 -12.29 -6.82
CA PHE A 27 -1.79 -10.84 -6.98
C PHE A 27 -0.69 -10.08 -6.22
N ASN A 28 -0.35 -10.50 -5.00
CA ASN A 28 0.65 -9.78 -4.20
C ASN A 28 2.09 -10.15 -4.60
N ALA A 29 2.38 -11.46 -4.75
CA ALA A 29 3.74 -11.92 -5.01
C ALA A 29 4.21 -11.70 -6.44
N TYR A 30 3.30 -11.72 -7.44
CA TYR A 30 3.66 -11.68 -8.85
C TYR A 30 3.14 -10.46 -9.62
N TYR A 31 2.41 -9.57 -8.95
CA TYR A 31 1.90 -8.38 -9.60
C TYR A 31 2.14 -7.13 -8.76
N GLU A 32 1.60 -7.04 -7.55
CA GLU A 32 1.70 -5.83 -6.73
C GLU A 32 3.13 -5.58 -6.23
N ARG A 33 3.72 -6.55 -5.51
CA ARG A 33 5.03 -6.37 -4.87
C ARG A 33 6.16 -6.16 -5.87
N PRO A 34 6.27 -6.90 -6.99
CA PRO A 34 7.26 -6.60 -8.02
C PRO A 34 7.16 -5.19 -8.60
N ALA A 35 5.94 -4.70 -8.81
CA ALA A 35 5.72 -3.35 -9.33
C ALA A 35 6.08 -2.28 -8.30
N THR A 36 5.71 -2.48 -7.04
CA THR A 36 6.13 -1.59 -5.93
C THR A 36 7.65 -1.55 -5.84
N ILE A 37 8.33 -2.70 -5.80
CA ILE A 37 9.79 -2.79 -5.74
C ILE A 37 10.46 -2.05 -6.91
N ALA A 38 9.94 -2.19 -8.13
CA ALA A 38 10.47 -1.50 -9.29
C ALA A 38 10.40 0.04 -9.16
N LEU A 39 9.36 0.56 -8.49
CA LEU A 39 9.20 1.99 -8.24
C LEU A 39 10.03 2.50 -7.05
N LEU A 40 10.39 1.62 -6.10
CA LEU A 40 11.23 2.00 -4.95
C LEU A 40 12.67 2.32 -5.39
N GLY A 41 13.21 1.60 -6.35
CA GLY A 41 14.61 1.71 -6.75
C GLY A 41 15.58 1.09 -5.74
N ASP A 42 16.81 1.63 -5.64
CA ASP A 42 17.79 1.19 -4.63
C ASP A 42 17.44 1.77 -3.25
N VAL A 43 17.12 0.89 -2.32
CA VAL A 43 16.71 1.25 -0.94
C VAL A 43 17.85 1.18 0.06
N ARG A 44 19.05 0.81 -0.35
CA ARG A 44 20.22 0.60 0.52
C ARG A 44 20.58 1.86 1.27
N GLY A 45 20.58 1.76 2.60
CA GLY A 45 20.91 2.89 3.50
C GLY A 45 19.80 3.93 3.62
N LEU A 46 18.65 3.75 2.96
CA LEU A 46 17.52 4.65 3.11
C LEU A 46 16.76 4.39 4.42
N ARG A 47 16.26 5.45 5.03
CA ARG A 47 15.28 5.39 6.12
C ARG A 47 13.89 5.25 5.48
N VAL A 48 13.25 4.12 5.68
CA VAL A 48 11.96 3.80 5.07
C VAL A 48 10.86 3.76 6.12
N LEU A 49 9.79 4.51 5.90
CA LEU A 49 8.53 4.35 6.59
C LEU A 49 7.60 3.47 5.74
N GLU A 50 7.25 2.29 6.22
CA GLU A 50 6.25 1.42 5.59
C GLU A 50 4.91 1.56 6.31
N ALA A 51 3.92 2.10 5.61
CA ALA A 51 2.56 2.30 6.10
C ALA A 51 1.63 1.18 5.64
N GLY A 52 1.08 0.41 6.57
CA GLY A 52 0.27 -0.76 6.29
C GLY A 52 1.13 -1.97 5.89
N CYS A 53 2.06 -2.38 6.76
CA CYS A 53 3.03 -3.44 6.45
C CYS A 53 2.42 -4.84 6.34
N GLY A 54 1.18 -5.03 6.82
CA GLY A 54 0.56 -6.33 6.87
C GLY A 54 1.45 -7.36 7.59
N PRO A 55 1.58 -8.60 7.10
CA PRO A 55 2.41 -9.64 7.71
C PRO A 55 3.91 -9.50 7.40
N GLY A 56 4.36 -8.31 6.94
CA GLY A 56 5.77 -7.96 6.81
C GLY A 56 6.49 -8.53 5.59
N ALA A 57 5.79 -8.87 4.51
CA ALA A 57 6.43 -9.44 3.32
C ALA A 57 7.32 -8.42 2.58
N LEU A 58 6.85 -7.17 2.42
CA LEU A 58 7.65 -6.10 1.85
C LEU A 58 8.66 -5.58 2.87
N THR A 59 8.32 -5.51 4.17
CA THR A 59 9.25 -5.19 5.26
C THR A 59 10.49 -6.08 5.20
N GLY A 60 10.29 -7.41 5.04
CA GLY A 60 11.39 -8.37 4.90
C GLY A 60 12.28 -8.05 3.72
N TRP A 61 11.69 -7.80 2.56
CA TRP A 61 12.46 -7.41 1.37
C TRP A 61 13.26 -6.12 1.58
N LEU A 62 12.65 -5.10 2.20
CA LEU A 62 13.31 -3.81 2.47
C LEU A 62 14.55 -3.98 3.36
N VAL A 63 14.43 -4.71 4.46
CA VAL A 63 15.57 -4.93 5.38
C VAL A 63 16.64 -5.83 4.75
N ASP A 64 16.26 -6.83 3.96
CA ASP A 64 17.19 -7.70 3.24
C ASP A 64 17.98 -6.94 2.16
N ASN A 65 17.42 -5.82 1.66
CA ASN A 65 18.10 -4.92 0.72
C ASN A 65 18.75 -3.71 1.38
N GLY A 66 18.92 -3.73 2.71
CA GLY A 66 19.74 -2.79 3.46
C GLY A 66 19.07 -1.46 3.82
N ALA A 67 17.73 -1.41 3.82
CA ALA A 67 16.99 -0.25 4.32
C ALA A 67 16.90 -0.26 5.86
N ALA A 68 16.87 0.93 6.47
CA ALA A 68 16.51 1.11 7.88
C ALA A 68 14.98 1.32 7.97
N VAL A 69 14.23 0.30 8.35
CA VAL A 69 12.77 0.27 8.25
C VAL A 69 12.09 0.57 9.58
N THR A 70 11.17 1.55 9.55
CA THR A 70 10.09 1.67 10.53
C THR A 70 8.79 1.31 9.80
N ALA A 71 8.07 0.30 10.29
CA ALA A 71 6.83 -0.16 9.69
C ALA A 71 5.66 -0.02 10.65
N MET A 72 4.47 0.19 10.12
CA MET A 72 3.25 0.25 10.93
C MET A 72 2.10 -0.52 10.27
N ASP A 73 1.21 -1.04 11.09
CA ASP A 73 -0.09 -1.55 10.66
C ASP A 73 -1.14 -1.24 11.71
N VAL A 74 -2.39 -1.10 11.30
CA VAL A 74 -3.51 -0.85 12.22
C VAL A 74 -3.94 -2.11 12.96
N SER A 75 -3.67 -3.29 12.42
CA SER A 75 -3.99 -4.59 13.00
C SER A 75 -2.86 -5.06 13.92
N PRO A 76 -3.11 -5.24 15.25
CA PRO A 76 -2.16 -5.87 16.15
C PRO A 76 -1.68 -7.26 15.69
N GLU A 77 -2.55 -8.04 15.05
CA GLU A 77 -2.19 -9.36 14.54
C GLU A 77 -1.23 -9.27 13.35
N MET A 78 -1.43 -8.32 12.43
CA MET A 78 -0.49 -8.09 11.34
C MET A 78 0.87 -7.63 11.86
N VAL A 79 0.89 -6.73 12.85
CA VAL A 79 2.14 -6.30 13.53
C VAL A 79 2.85 -7.50 14.19
N ARG A 80 2.12 -8.39 14.85
CA ARG A 80 2.69 -9.61 15.44
C ARG A 80 3.34 -10.49 14.37
N LEU A 81 2.61 -10.77 13.27
CA LEU A 81 3.13 -11.58 12.15
C LEU A 81 4.35 -10.93 11.48
N ALA A 82 4.34 -9.63 11.31
CA ALA A 82 5.47 -8.90 10.76
C ALA A 82 6.70 -8.99 11.67
N ARG A 83 6.52 -8.83 12.99
CA ARG A 83 7.61 -9.02 13.98
C ARG A 83 8.17 -10.43 13.97
N ASP A 84 7.31 -11.45 13.89
CA ASP A 84 7.74 -12.84 13.78
C ASP A 84 8.59 -13.08 12.51
N ARG A 85 8.27 -12.39 11.41
CA ARG A 85 8.99 -12.51 10.12
C ARG A 85 10.35 -11.83 10.13
N VAL A 86 10.44 -10.61 10.63
CA VAL A 86 11.67 -9.81 10.49
C VAL A 86 12.48 -9.67 11.78
N GLY A 87 11.91 -10.03 12.93
CA GLY A 87 12.57 -9.89 14.23
C GLY A 87 12.91 -8.44 14.53
N GLU A 88 14.08 -8.22 15.10
CA GLU A 88 14.59 -6.88 15.47
C GLU A 88 15.21 -6.11 14.31
N ARG A 89 15.19 -6.64 13.09
CA ARG A 89 15.75 -5.97 11.90
C ARG A 89 14.96 -4.75 11.44
N ALA A 90 13.72 -4.60 11.92
CA ALA A 90 12.88 -3.43 11.69
C ALA A 90 12.14 -3.03 12.97
N ARG A 91 11.88 -1.73 13.11
CA ARG A 91 10.95 -1.23 14.13
C ARG A 91 9.53 -1.34 13.61
N ILE A 92 8.67 -2.17 14.26
CA ILE A 92 7.28 -2.35 13.85
C ILE A 92 6.36 -1.88 14.97
N VAL A 93 5.39 -1.01 14.63
CA VAL A 93 4.45 -0.42 15.59
C VAL A 93 3.00 -0.62 15.16
N VAL A 94 2.09 -0.71 16.12
CA VAL A 94 0.65 -0.57 15.85
C VAL A 94 0.35 0.90 15.68
N GLY A 95 -0.31 1.27 14.56
CA GLY A 95 -0.65 2.66 14.26
C GLY A 95 -1.79 2.76 13.26
N ASP A 96 -2.57 3.84 13.34
CA ASP A 96 -3.68 4.12 12.46
C ASP A 96 -3.33 5.31 11.56
N LEU A 97 -3.45 5.15 10.25
CA LEU A 97 -3.24 6.23 9.28
C LEU A 97 -4.30 7.34 9.36
N CYS A 98 -5.41 7.11 10.05
CA CYS A 98 -6.39 8.14 10.35
C CYS A 98 -5.95 9.08 11.48
N GLU A 99 -4.83 8.78 12.17
CA GLU A 99 -4.30 9.53 13.29
C GLU A 99 -2.89 10.06 12.97
N PRO A 100 -2.40 11.10 13.67
CA PRO A 100 -1.04 11.60 13.49
C PRO A 100 0.02 10.52 13.78
N LEU A 101 1.05 10.42 12.95
CA LEU A 101 2.15 9.46 13.11
C LEU A 101 3.18 9.95 14.16
N THR A 102 2.77 9.98 15.42
CA THR A 102 3.57 10.54 16.53
C THR A 102 4.90 9.82 16.78
N PHE A 103 5.03 8.59 16.27
CA PHE A 103 6.26 7.77 16.36
C PHE A 103 7.31 8.14 15.30
N ALA A 104 6.95 8.98 14.32
CA ALA A 104 7.81 9.42 13.23
C ALA A 104 7.99 10.94 13.26
N ALA A 105 9.23 11.39 13.39
CA ALA A 105 9.56 12.82 13.40
C ALA A 105 9.48 13.43 11.98
N ASP A 106 9.45 14.75 11.91
CA ASP A 106 9.52 15.49 10.64
C ASP A 106 10.81 15.16 9.90
N ALA A 107 10.73 14.99 8.57
CA ALA A 107 11.86 14.69 7.69
C ALA A 107 12.71 13.47 8.14
N SER A 108 12.09 12.51 8.84
CA SER A 108 12.75 11.31 9.36
C SER A 108 12.84 10.15 8.38
N ALA A 109 12.11 10.20 7.25
CA ALA A 109 12.11 9.17 6.23
C ALA A 109 12.65 9.70 4.89
N ASP A 110 13.46 8.91 4.21
CA ASP A 110 13.91 9.17 2.83
C ASP A 110 12.91 8.60 1.82
N LEU A 111 12.15 7.59 2.25
CA LEU A 111 11.14 6.92 1.44
C LEU A 111 9.93 6.56 2.33
N VAL A 112 8.73 6.81 1.84
CA VAL A 112 7.49 6.30 2.41
C VAL A 112 6.89 5.30 1.42
N VAL A 113 6.53 4.11 1.89
CA VAL A 113 5.84 3.12 1.06
C VAL A 113 4.50 2.74 1.69
N ALA A 114 3.43 2.69 0.86
CA ALA A 114 2.07 2.36 1.29
C ALA A 114 1.41 1.41 0.28
N SER A 115 1.72 0.11 0.41
CA SER A 115 1.29 -0.95 -0.51
C SER A 115 -0.14 -1.40 -0.18
N LEU A 116 -1.09 -1.14 -1.08
CA LEU A 116 -2.50 -1.53 -0.96
C LEU A 116 -3.17 -1.16 0.38
N VAL A 117 -2.93 0.05 0.87
CA VAL A 117 -3.48 0.49 2.16
C VAL A 117 -4.43 1.68 2.03
N LEU A 118 -4.14 2.68 1.18
CA LEU A 118 -4.91 3.92 1.14
C LEU A 118 -6.38 3.74 0.74
N HIS A 119 -6.72 2.70 0.00
CA HIS A 119 -8.12 2.43 -0.35
C HIS A 119 -9.01 2.02 0.84
N TYR A 120 -8.44 1.70 2.01
CA TYR A 120 -9.22 1.48 3.23
C TYR A 120 -9.70 2.78 3.88
N LEU A 121 -9.19 3.94 3.46
CA LEU A 121 -9.45 5.24 4.05
C LEU A 121 -10.41 6.06 3.19
N ALA A 122 -11.47 6.61 3.81
CA ALA A 122 -12.42 7.51 3.15
C ALA A 122 -11.74 8.80 2.69
N ASP A 123 -10.84 9.32 3.50
CA ASP A 123 -10.09 10.54 3.24
C ASP A 123 -8.59 10.25 3.18
N TRP A 124 -7.93 10.83 2.17
CA TRP A 124 -6.48 10.74 1.96
C TRP A 124 -5.73 11.98 2.45
N ALA A 125 -6.44 13.05 2.81
CA ALA A 125 -5.80 14.33 3.18
C ALA A 125 -4.88 14.18 4.39
N GLY A 126 -5.38 13.58 5.48
CA GLY A 126 -4.60 13.34 6.70
C GLY A 126 -3.36 12.48 6.46
N PRO A 127 -3.52 11.26 5.95
CA PRO A 127 -2.39 10.37 5.63
C PRO A 127 -1.35 11.00 4.71
N LEU A 128 -1.77 11.65 3.63
CA LEU A 128 -0.83 12.30 2.71
C LEU A 128 -0.13 13.51 3.33
N ALA A 129 -0.80 14.27 4.21
CA ALA A 129 -0.14 15.35 4.96
C ALA A 129 0.93 14.79 5.93
N GLU A 130 0.65 13.69 6.62
CA GLU A 130 1.63 13.02 7.46
C GLU A 130 2.79 12.43 6.66
N PHE A 131 2.53 11.82 5.51
CA PHE A 131 3.60 11.37 4.60
C PHE A 131 4.45 12.56 4.15
N HIS A 132 3.84 13.70 3.84
CA HIS A 132 4.59 14.91 3.50
C HIS A 132 5.43 15.41 4.67
N ARG A 133 4.90 15.41 5.90
CA ARG A 133 5.61 15.86 7.10
C ARG A 133 6.85 15.00 7.39
N VAL A 134 6.68 13.67 7.41
CA VAL A 134 7.75 12.74 7.77
C VAL A 134 8.79 12.55 6.68
N LEU A 135 8.47 12.87 5.43
CA LEU A 135 9.35 12.69 4.29
C LEU A 135 10.43 13.77 4.27
N ALA A 136 11.69 13.39 4.08
CA ALA A 136 12.80 14.29 3.82
C ALA A 136 12.59 15.10 2.53
N ALA A 137 13.25 16.24 2.37
CA ALA A 137 13.06 17.14 1.23
C ALA A 137 13.28 16.48 -0.14
N ARG A 138 14.20 15.51 -0.22
CA ARG A 138 14.55 14.75 -1.44
C ARG A 138 13.96 13.35 -1.46
N GLY A 139 13.05 13.06 -0.56
CA GLY A 139 12.42 11.75 -0.45
C GLY A 139 11.29 11.56 -1.45
N ALA A 140 10.83 10.33 -1.56
CA ALA A 140 9.69 9.95 -2.37
C ALA A 140 8.64 9.18 -1.56
N VAL A 141 7.40 9.24 -2.01
CA VAL A 141 6.33 8.34 -1.57
C VAL A 141 6.02 7.38 -2.71
N VAL A 142 6.01 6.09 -2.44
CA VAL A 142 5.53 5.06 -3.38
C VAL A 142 4.30 4.40 -2.78
N PHE A 143 3.20 4.38 -3.50
CA PHE A 143 2.03 3.65 -3.03
C PHE A 143 1.28 2.97 -4.17
N SER A 144 0.57 1.91 -3.82
CA SER A 144 -0.37 1.22 -4.70
C SER A 144 -1.78 1.28 -4.13
N THR A 145 -2.77 1.27 -5.02
CA THR A 145 -4.19 1.28 -4.66
C THR A 145 -5.02 0.54 -5.70
N HIS A 146 -6.29 0.33 -5.45
CA HIS A 146 -7.21 -0.20 -6.43
C HIS A 146 -7.29 0.71 -7.66
N HIS A 147 -7.38 0.09 -8.83
CA HIS A 147 -7.50 0.82 -10.09
C HIS A 147 -8.94 1.34 -10.28
N PRO A 148 -9.14 2.66 -10.46
CA PRO A 148 -10.49 3.25 -10.47
C PRO A 148 -11.38 2.75 -11.60
N ALA A 149 -10.81 2.46 -12.79
CA ALA A 149 -11.58 1.89 -13.91
C ALA A 149 -11.97 0.43 -13.64
N MET A 150 -11.08 -0.35 -12.99
CA MET A 150 -11.40 -1.72 -12.62
C MET A 150 -12.46 -1.77 -11.53
N ASP A 151 -12.39 -0.91 -10.52
CA ASP A 151 -13.41 -0.80 -9.49
C ASP A 151 -14.76 -0.38 -10.09
N TRP A 152 -14.74 0.52 -11.07
CA TRP A 152 -15.96 0.89 -11.80
C TRP A 152 -16.55 -0.30 -12.57
N GLN A 153 -15.72 -1.04 -13.28
CA GLN A 153 -16.15 -2.23 -14.03
C GLN A 153 -16.72 -3.33 -13.12
N LEU A 154 -16.08 -3.57 -11.97
CA LEU A 154 -16.48 -4.67 -11.06
C LEU A 154 -17.72 -4.35 -10.24
N TYR A 155 -17.87 -3.11 -9.78
CA TYR A 155 -18.92 -2.72 -8.85
C TYR A 155 -20.03 -1.91 -9.50
N SER A 156 -19.93 -1.62 -10.81
CA SER A 156 -20.94 -0.91 -11.63
C SER A 156 -21.67 0.22 -10.88
N PRO A 157 -20.96 1.17 -10.26
CA PRO A 157 -21.61 2.22 -9.50
C PRO A 157 -22.39 3.13 -10.44
N ALA A 158 -23.54 3.63 -9.96
CA ALA A 158 -24.36 4.59 -10.71
C ALA A 158 -23.61 5.89 -11.05
N ASP A 159 -22.62 6.25 -10.23
CA ASP A 159 -21.79 7.44 -10.41
C ASP A 159 -20.31 7.08 -10.23
N TYR A 160 -19.54 7.21 -11.31
CA TYR A 160 -18.09 7.01 -11.32
C TYR A 160 -17.36 8.01 -10.41
N PHE A 161 -17.82 9.27 -10.36
CA PHE A 161 -17.12 10.34 -9.64
C PHE A 161 -17.35 10.31 -8.13
N ALA A 162 -18.34 9.57 -7.65
CA ALA A 162 -18.58 9.46 -6.23
C ALA A 162 -17.52 8.59 -5.53
N VAL A 163 -16.97 9.08 -4.41
CA VAL A 163 -16.21 8.25 -3.47
C VAL A 163 -17.22 7.42 -2.68
N LYS A 164 -17.16 6.10 -2.80
CA LYS A 164 -18.13 5.18 -2.18
C LYS A 164 -17.46 4.00 -1.53
N GLN A 165 -18.03 3.59 -0.40
CA GLN A 165 -17.67 2.36 0.29
C GLN A 165 -18.20 1.15 -0.48
N VAL A 166 -17.36 0.13 -0.58
CA VAL A 166 -17.67 -1.18 -1.17
C VAL A 166 -17.29 -2.25 -0.16
N THR A 167 -18.12 -3.28 -0.06
CA THR A 167 -17.83 -4.49 0.72
C THR A 167 -17.88 -5.68 -0.20
N GLU A 168 -16.83 -6.51 -0.18
CA GLU A 168 -16.79 -7.76 -0.95
C GLU A 168 -16.35 -8.94 -0.07
N PRO A 169 -16.85 -10.15 -0.33
CA PRO A 169 -16.42 -11.33 0.39
C PRO A 169 -15.07 -11.83 -0.12
N TRP A 170 -14.10 -11.97 0.78
CA TRP A 170 -12.83 -12.62 0.51
C TRP A 170 -12.80 -14.01 1.12
N THR A 171 -12.49 -15.02 0.32
CA THR A 171 -12.30 -16.39 0.83
C THR A 171 -10.84 -16.63 1.15
N ARG A 172 -10.57 -17.06 2.39
CA ARG A 172 -9.24 -17.46 2.88
C ARG A 172 -9.39 -18.74 3.70
N ASP A 173 -8.64 -19.78 3.36
CA ASP A 173 -8.68 -21.11 4.02
C ASP A 173 -10.13 -21.63 4.18
N GLY A 174 -10.95 -21.48 3.13
CA GLY A 174 -12.34 -21.94 3.11
C GLY A 174 -13.32 -21.10 3.94
N LYS A 175 -12.86 -20.02 4.59
CA LYS A 175 -13.70 -19.08 5.35
C LYS A 175 -13.92 -17.81 4.53
N SER A 176 -15.13 -17.23 4.66
CA SER A 176 -15.48 -15.95 4.02
C SER A 176 -15.33 -14.82 5.03
N PHE A 177 -14.72 -13.71 4.59
CA PHE A 177 -14.53 -12.49 5.36
C PHE A 177 -15.02 -11.30 4.54
N ASP A 178 -15.87 -10.48 5.11
CA ASP A 178 -16.31 -9.24 4.46
C ASP A 178 -15.19 -8.19 4.56
N VAL A 179 -14.67 -7.78 3.42
CA VAL A 179 -13.63 -6.75 3.31
C VAL A 179 -14.24 -5.49 2.74
N THR A 180 -14.14 -4.42 3.49
CA THR A 180 -14.72 -3.12 3.15
C THR A 180 -13.62 -2.11 2.84
N PHE A 181 -13.75 -1.42 1.73
CA PHE A 181 -12.82 -0.39 1.27
C PHE A 181 -13.57 0.73 0.54
N TRP A 182 -12.86 1.80 0.16
CA TRP A 182 -13.41 2.95 -0.56
C TRP A 182 -12.90 2.94 -2.00
N ARG A 183 -13.81 2.83 -2.95
CA ARG A 183 -13.50 3.16 -4.33
C ARG A 183 -13.54 4.67 -4.54
N ARG A 184 -12.70 5.18 -5.43
CA ARG A 184 -12.66 6.61 -5.77
C ARG A 184 -12.22 6.82 -7.21
N PRO A 185 -12.67 7.89 -7.88
CA PRO A 185 -12.23 8.21 -9.22
C PRO A 185 -10.77 8.72 -9.23
N LEU A 186 -10.09 8.58 -10.35
CA LEU A 186 -8.71 9.07 -10.51
C LEU A 186 -8.58 10.55 -10.17
N THR A 187 -9.57 11.37 -10.53
CA THR A 187 -9.59 12.81 -10.19
C THR A 187 -9.50 13.06 -8.68
N ALA A 188 -10.22 12.27 -7.86
CA ALA A 188 -10.14 12.43 -6.40
C ALA A 188 -8.77 12.02 -5.86
N MET A 189 -8.13 10.99 -6.44
CA MET A 189 -6.76 10.59 -6.08
C MET A 189 -5.77 11.71 -6.37
N THR A 190 -5.75 12.21 -7.61
CA THR A 190 -4.80 13.25 -8.03
C THR A 190 -5.04 14.58 -7.33
N ALA A 191 -6.29 14.95 -7.02
CA ALA A 191 -6.62 16.12 -6.24
C ALA A 191 -6.08 16.05 -4.82
N ALA A 192 -6.24 14.90 -4.12
CA ALA A 192 -5.70 14.70 -2.78
C ALA A 192 -4.17 14.75 -2.76
N ILE A 193 -3.50 14.12 -3.73
CA ILE A 193 -2.04 14.17 -3.90
C ILE A 193 -1.56 15.62 -4.06
N SER A 194 -2.18 16.38 -4.96
CA SER A 194 -1.82 17.76 -5.24
C SER A 194 -2.08 18.69 -4.04
N ALA A 195 -3.19 18.50 -3.33
CA ALA A 195 -3.54 19.28 -2.13
C ALA A 195 -2.55 19.03 -0.98
N ALA A 196 -2.01 17.83 -0.86
CA ALA A 196 -0.98 17.50 0.13
C ALA A 196 0.43 18.01 -0.21
N GLY A 197 0.61 18.75 -1.31
CA GLY A 197 1.89 19.34 -1.70
C GLY A 197 2.81 18.41 -2.47
N PHE A 198 2.28 17.32 -3.03
CA PHE A 198 3.03 16.41 -3.88
C PHE A 198 2.84 16.68 -5.37
N VAL A 199 3.80 16.21 -6.18
CA VAL A 199 3.71 16.01 -7.63
C VAL A 199 3.82 14.53 -7.92
N ILE A 200 3.09 14.06 -8.92
CA ILE A 200 3.21 12.70 -9.43
C ILE A 200 4.45 12.64 -10.32
N ASP A 201 5.48 11.93 -9.86
CA ASP A 201 6.70 11.65 -10.61
C ASP A 201 6.46 10.51 -11.61
N GLN A 202 5.83 9.44 -11.15
CA GLN A 202 5.43 8.31 -11.99
C GLN A 202 4.03 7.83 -11.63
N LEU A 203 3.26 7.46 -12.66
CA LEU A 203 1.98 6.77 -12.58
C LEU A 203 2.09 5.51 -13.42
N VAL A 204 1.88 4.33 -12.81
CA VAL A 204 2.15 3.06 -13.46
C VAL A 204 0.97 2.09 -13.36
N GLU A 205 0.63 1.47 -14.48
CA GLU A 205 -0.24 0.31 -14.61
C GLU A 205 0.64 -0.88 -15.02
N PRO A 206 1.11 -1.70 -14.07
CA PRO A 206 2.09 -2.74 -14.39
C PRO A 206 1.44 -3.94 -15.06
N ALA A 207 2.23 -4.66 -15.87
CA ALA A 207 1.90 -6.02 -16.26
C ALA A 207 2.25 -7.00 -15.13
N PRO A 208 1.56 -8.16 -15.01
CA PRO A 208 1.97 -9.20 -14.09
C PRO A 208 3.34 -9.76 -14.46
N ALA A 209 4.13 -10.16 -13.46
CA ALA A 209 5.42 -10.80 -13.68
C ALA A 209 5.28 -12.14 -14.42
N ASP A 210 6.25 -12.47 -15.27
CA ASP A 210 6.21 -13.69 -16.10
C ASP A 210 6.07 -14.98 -15.30
N GLY A 211 6.62 -15.04 -14.07
CA GLY A 211 6.48 -16.18 -13.19
C GLY A 211 5.02 -16.52 -12.84
N LEU A 212 4.10 -15.54 -12.91
CA LEU A 212 2.68 -15.81 -12.72
C LEU A 212 2.09 -16.67 -13.85
N ARG A 213 2.58 -16.52 -15.07
CA ARG A 213 2.10 -17.30 -16.22
C ARG A 213 2.26 -18.81 -16.01
N GLN A 214 3.34 -19.22 -15.34
CA GLN A 214 3.60 -20.63 -15.05
C GLN A 214 2.82 -21.11 -13.81
N ARG A 215 2.70 -20.25 -12.78
CA ARG A 215 2.07 -20.60 -11.51
C ARG A 215 0.54 -20.58 -11.57
N ASP A 216 -0.03 -19.56 -12.19
CA ASP A 216 -1.48 -19.32 -12.27
C ASP A 216 -1.80 -18.62 -13.61
N PRO A 217 -1.89 -19.38 -14.72
CA PRO A 217 -2.18 -18.83 -16.04
C PRO A 217 -3.48 -18.01 -16.09
N LYS A 218 -4.52 -18.45 -15.35
CA LYS A 218 -5.82 -17.76 -15.33
C LYS A 218 -5.71 -16.36 -14.72
N SER A 219 -5.01 -16.23 -13.59
CA SER A 219 -4.75 -14.93 -12.98
C SER A 219 -3.84 -14.06 -13.86
N TYR A 220 -2.85 -14.67 -14.53
CA TYR A 220 -1.99 -13.95 -15.48
C TYR A 220 -2.82 -13.33 -16.62
N ASP A 221 -3.65 -14.13 -17.29
CA ASP A 221 -4.49 -13.65 -18.39
C ASP A 221 -5.48 -12.58 -17.93
N LYS A 222 -6.10 -12.75 -16.76
CA LYS A 222 -7.01 -11.76 -16.17
C LYS A 222 -6.31 -10.41 -15.94
N LEU A 223 -5.09 -10.41 -15.39
CA LEU A 223 -4.32 -9.20 -15.13
C LEU A 223 -3.77 -8.56 -16.40
N ARG A 224 -3.53 -9.34 -17.45
CA ARG A 224 -3.16 -8.83 -18.80
C ARG A 224 -4.32 -8.15 -19.50
N MET A 225 -5.56 -8.56 -19.23
CA MET A 225 -6.77 -7.99 -19.83
C MET A 225 -7.23 -6.68 -19.16
N GLY A 226 -6.81 -6.42 -17.92
CA GLY A 226 -7.18 -5.20 -17.20
C GLY A 226 -6.36 -4.99 -15.94
N PRO A 227 -5.84 -3.77 -15.73
CA PRO A 227 -5.02 -3.45 -14.57
C PRO A 227 -5.87 -3.48 -13.30
N ARG A 228 -5.45 -4.28 -12.30
CA ARG A 228 -6.15 -4.37 -11.02
C ARG A 228 -5.76 -3.27 -10.05
N PHE A 229 -4.51 -2.82 -10.10
CA PHE A 229 -3.93 -1.82 -9.21
C PHE A 229 -3.30 -0.69 -10.00
N LEU A 230 -3.27 0.48 -9.38
CA LEU A 230 -2.64 1.68 -9.87
C LEU A 230 -1.53 2.08 -8.90
N PHE A 231 -0.37 2.45 -9.43
CA PHE A 231 0.82 2.74 -8.66
C PHE A 231 1.27 4.18 -8.88
N PHE A 232 1.69 4.81 -7.80
CA PHE A 232 2.15 6.19 -7.81
C PHE A 232 3.54 6.27 -7.16
N ARG A 233 4.43 7.03 -7.81
CA ARG A 233 5.61 7.61 -7.17
C ARG A 233 5.40 9.11 -7.08
N LEU A 234 5.54 9.64 -5.88
CA LEU A 234 5.33 11.08 -5.60
C LEU A 234 6.61 11.69 -5.07
N VAL A 235 6.81 12.98 -5.38
CA VAL A 235 7.86 13.83 -4.82
C VAL A 235 7.26 15.13 -4.29
N LYS A 236 7.92 15.80 -3.35
CA LYS A 236 7.46 17.08 -2.85
C LYS A 236 7.48 18.14 -3.94
N ARG A 237 6.44 18.99 -3.99
CA ARG A 237 6.38 20.11 -4.93
C ARG A 237 7.54 21.08 -4.67
N GLY A 238 8.14 21.62 -5.75
CA GLY A 238 9.29 22.54 -5.67
C GLY A 238 10.64 21.85 -5.62
N PHE A 239 10.68 20.52 -5.66
CA PHE A 239 11.94 19.78 -5.79
C PHE A 239 12.35 19.67 -7.27
N SER A 240 13.52 20.20 -7.64
CA SER A 240 14.07 20.24 -9.02
C SER A 240 15.40 19.49 -9.17
N GLY A 241 15.69 18.51 -8.30
CA GLY A 241 16.93 17.72 -8.36
C GLY A 241 16.67 16.22 -8.51
N PRO A 242 17.72 15.40 -8.73
CA PRO A 242 17.56 13.96 -8.77
C PRO A 242 17.02 13.42 -7.45
N VAL A 243 15.97 12.60 -7.51
CA VAL A 243 15.37 11.92 -6.36
C VAL A 243 16.27 10.77 -5.96
N ARG A 244 16.52 10.60 -4.66
CA ARG A 244 17.21 9.41 -4.15
C ARG A 244 16.27 8.21 -4.30
N GLY A 245 16.74 7.16 -4.88
CA GLY A 245 16.03 5.91 -5.09
C GLY A 245 16.78 4.99 -6.00
#